data_92532b9b008f45c13d31747e7e11f47f
#
_entry.id   92532b9b008f45c13d31747e7e11f47f
#
_cell.length_a   1.000
_cell.length_b   1.000
_cell.length_c   1.000
_cell.angle_alpha   90.00
_cell.angle_beta   90.00
_cell.angle_gamma   90.00
#
_symmetry.space_group_name_H-M   'P 1'
#
loop_
_entity.id
_entity.type
_entity.pdbx_description
1 polymer ?
#
loop_
_entity_poly.entity_id
_entity_poly.type
_entity_poly.pdbx_seq_one_letter_code
_entity_poly.pdbx_strand_id
1 'polypeptide(L)'
;MGRRAAGLALGTAALALAVTAGPAHAQVKPKKPAAAASAAAPAADYAQRFASLCAACHGANGRSDMTGTPALAGQHSFYAITQLFLFREGRRSNEAMTAVAKTLKDDDLRGFSTFIGTLPPVPPPAPATPTDNARMTKGQALAQQHKCLFCHGADLAGGKQVPRIAGQREDYLQMSLRGFKTGTRPGYTMAMTEAVSQIPIEDLDVLAYYASRFTPPAGK
;
A
#
# COMPACT_ATOMS: atom_id res chain seq x y z
N MET A 1 35.36 -65.34 25.76
CA MET A 1 36.79 -65.55 25.54
C MET A 1 37.35 -64.29 24.91
N GLY A 2 38.07 -63.57 25.61
CA GLY A 2 39.46 -63.25 25.80
C GLY A 2 39.66 -61.79 25.45
N ARG A 3 39.66 -60.86 26.37
CA ARG A 3 40.76 -60.14 27.03
C ARG A 3 41.87 -59.67 26.05
N ARG A 4 42.10 -58.39 25.95
CA ARG A 4 43.30 -57.74 26.48
C ARG A 4 43.27 -56.23 26.40
N ALA A 5 43.49 -55.61 27.52
CA ALA A 5 43.80 -54.20 27.72
C ALA A 5 45.25 -53.91 27.37
N ALA A 6 45.58 -52.75 26.89
CA ALA A 6 46.88 -52.13 26.97
C ALA A 6 46.73 -50.64 27.12
N GLY A 7 47.02 -50.14 28.30
CA GLY A 7 47.21 -48.72 28.57
C GLY A 7 48.59 -48.28 28.15
N LEU A 8 48.71 -47.01 27.79
CA LEU A 8 50.03 -46.35 27.83
C LEU A 8 49.87 -44.87 28.22
N ALA A 9 50.82 -44.45 28.98
CA ALA A 9 50.92 -43.34 29.87
C ALA A 9 51.08 -41.95 29.28
N LEU A 10 50.75 -41.02 30.16
CA LEU A 10 51.06 -39.58 30.27
C LEU A 10 52.26 -39.05 29.49
N GLY A 11 52.10 -37.92 28.87
CA GLY A 11 53.09 -36.95 28.49
C GLY A 11 52.55 -35.55 28.53
N THR A 12 52.72 -34.89 29.69
CA THR A 12 52.43 -33.46 29.85
C THR A 12 53.54 -32.62 29.26
N ALA A 13 53.28 -31.97 28.14
CA ALA A 13 54.16 -30.92 27.62
C ALA A 13 53.48 -29.57 27.85
N ALA A 14 54.00 -28.81 28.79
CA ALA A 14 53.61 -27.43 29.04
C ALA A 14 54.21 -26.54 27.97
N LEU A 15 53.38 -26.01 27.04
CA LEU A 15 53.83 -25.03 26.06
C LEU A 15 53.50 -23.63 26.60
N ALA A 16 54.52 -22.87 26.97
CA ALA A 16 54.38 -21.46 27.36
C ALA A 16 54.07 -20.63 26.11
N LEU A 17 52.87 -20.10 25.99
CA LEU A 17 52.51 -19.09 24.99
C LEU A 17 53.02 -17.72 25.44
N ALA A 18 54.02 -17.19 24.75
CA ALA A 18 54.39 -15.78 24.82
C ALA A 18 53.28 -14.93 24.15
N VAL A 19 52.58 -14.13 24.93
CA VAL A 19 51.62 -13.15 24.43
C VAL A 19 52.39 -11.94 23.94
N THR A 20 52.53 -11.79 22.63
CA THR A 20 53.03 -10.57 22.02
C THR A 20 51.89 -9.56 21.91
N ALA A 21 52.00 -8.44 22.64
CA ALA A 21 51.11 -7.31 22.52
C ALA A 21 51.23 -6.70 21.12
N GLY A 22 50.20 -6.90 20.27
CA GLY A 22 50.08 -6.23 18.99
C GLY A 22 49.63 -4.75 19.16
N PRO A 23 49.96 -3.87 18.20
CA PRO A 23 49.64 -2.46 18.29
C PRO A 23 48.12 -2.22 18.32
N ALA A 24 47.72 -1.37 19.23
CA ALA A 24 46.31 -0.94 19.38
C ALA A 24 45.82 -0.29 18.09
N HIS A 25 44.91 -0.96 17.38
CA HIS A 25 44.19 -0.37 16.27
C HIS A 25 43.23 0.66 16.82
N ALA A 26 43.48 1.95 16.56
CA ALA A 26 42.57 3.02 16.83
C ALA A 26 41.27 2.76 16.07
N GLN A 27 40.18 2.48 16.79
CA GLN A 27 38.85 2.36 16.21
C GLN A 27 38.38 3.74 15.74
N VAL A 28 38.39 3.95 14.43
CA VAL A 28 37.74 5.09 13.80
C VAL A 28 36.23 4.88 13.95
N LYS A 29 35.61 5.61 14.89
CA LYS A 29 34.16 5.66 15.02
C LYS A 29 33.59 6.14 13.68
N PRO A 30 32.66 5.38 13.04
CA PRO A 30 31.98 5.87 11.85
C PRO A 30 31.19 7.11 12.22
N LYS A 31 31.54 8.24 11.61
CA LYS A 31 30.78 9.49 11.70
C LYS A 31 29.43 9.22 11.02
N LYS A 32 28.36 9.04 11.84
CA LYS A 32 26.99 8.93 11.35
C LYS A 32 26.72 10.12 10.43
N PRO A 33 26.33 9.90 9.15
CA PRO A 33 25.93 11.02 8.30
C PRO A 33 24.76 11.71 8.99
N ALA A 34 24.92 12.99 9.28
CA ALA A 34 23.80 13.84 9.68
C ALA A 34 22.83 13.83 8.49
N ALA A 35 21.75 13.06 8.60
CA ALA A 35 20.62 13.21 7.71
C ALA A 35 20.16 14.65 7.85
N ALA A 36 20.44 15.49 6.85
CA ALA A 36 19.83 16.79 6.75
C ALA A 36 18.31 16.51 6.72
N ALA A 37 17.64 16.83 7.82
CA ALA A 37 16.19 16.83 7.88
C ALA A 37 15.76 17.91 6.86
N SER A 38 15.39 17.47 5.66
CA SER A 38 14.71 18.33 4.70
C SER A 38 13.44 18.78 5.41
N ALA A 39 13.35 20.07 5.72
CA ALA A 39 12.14 20.62 6.32
C ALA A 39 11.00 20.34 5.33
N ALA A 40 10.05 19.49 5.74
CA ALA A 40 8.87 19.21 4.95
C ALA A 40 8.16 20.56 4.68
N ALA A 41 7.84 20.83 3.41
CA ALA A 41 7.08 22.02 3.05
C ALA A 41 5.79 22.08 3.89
N PRO A 42 5.33 23.29 4.30
CA PRO A 42 4.14 23.42 5.13
C PRO A 42 2.92 22.73 4.51
N ALA A 43 2.06 22.12 5.31
CA ALA A 43 0.86 21.43 4.85
C ALA A 43 -0.04 22.31 3.96
N ALA A 44 -0.04 23.63 4.19
CA ALA A 44 -0.76 24.61 3.38
C ALA A 44 -0.28 24.66 1.92
N ASP A 45 1.02 24.45 1.66
CA ASP A 45 1.56 24.42 0.30
C ASP A 45 1.04 23.22 -0.49
N TYR A 46 0.91 22.04 0.15
CA TYR A 46 0.42 20.85 -0.54
C TYR A 46 -1.08 20.89 -0.85
N ALA A 47 -1.87 21.65 -0.11
CA ALA A 47 -3.27 21.91 -0.47
C ALA A 47 -3.36 22.71 -1.78
N GLN A 48 -2.57 23.78 -1.91
CA GLN A 48 -2.54 24.60 -3.12
C GLN A 48 -1.95 23.82 -4.31
N ARG A 49 -0.89 23.08 -4.08
CA ARG A 49 -0.26 22.23 -5.11
C ARG A 49 -1.19 21.08 -5.56
N PHE A 50 -1.96 20.51 -4.64
CA PHE A 50 -3.00 19.53 -5.00
C PHE A 50 -4.07 20.15 -5.88
N ALA A 51 -4.54 21.35 -5.55
CA ALA A 51 -5.53 22.06 -6.35
C ALA A 51 -5.04 22.33 -7.78
N SER A 52 -3.76 22.64 -7.97
CA SER A 52 -3.18 22.94 -9.29
C SER A 52 -2.78 21.69 -10.08
N LEU A 53 -2.32 20.61 -9.43
CA LEU A 53 -1.72 19.47 -10.10
C LEU A 53 -2.66 18.25 -10.16
N CYS A 54 -3.46 18.02 -9.12
CA CYS A 54 -4.23 16.78 -8.94
C CYS A 54 -5.73 16.99 -9.16
N ALA A 55 -6.26 18.16 -8.78
CA ALA A 55 -7.69 18.40 -8.70
C ALA A 55 -8.40 18.39 -10.06
N ALA A 56 -7.71 18.69 -11.16
CA ALA A 56 -8.28 18.65 -12.50
C ALA A 56 -8.89 17.27 -12.83
N CYS A 57 -8.28 16.19 -12.34
CA CYS A 57 -8.76 14.83 -12.56
C CYS A 57 -9.43 14.24 -11.31
N HIS A 58 -8.85 14.49 -10.12
CA HIS A 58 -9.32 13.90 -8.86
C HIS A 58 -10.38 14.74 -8.12
N GLY A 59 -10.72 15.93 -8.63
CA GLY A 59 -11.63 16.88 -7.97
C GLY A 59 -10.95 17.64 -6.83
N ALA A 60 -11.42 18.86 -6.56
CA ALA A 60 -10.82 19.74 -5.53
C ALA A 60 -10.89 19.14 -4.11
N ASN A 61 -11.91 18.35 -3.84
CA ASN A 61 -12.09 17.62 -2.57
C ASN A 61 -11.65 16.15 -2.64
N GLY A 62 -11.01 15.72 -3.73
CA GLY A 62 -10.59 14.34 -3.93
C GLY A 62 -11.70 13.36 -4.28
N ARG A 63 -12.91 13.80 -4.62
CA ARG A 63 -14.06 12.93 -4.93
C ARG A 63 -13.93 12.21 -6.27
N SER A 64 -13.40 12.88 -7.28
CA SER A 64 -13.31 12.48 -8.69
C SER A 64 -14.66 12.16 -9.35
N ASP A 65 -15.06 13.00 -10.29
CA ASP A 65 -16.22 12.76 -11.17
C ASP A 65 -15.78 12.20 -12.55
N MET A 66 -14.48 12.06 -12.78
CA MET A 66 -13.90 11.59 -14.05
C MET A 66 -13.87 10.06 -14.12
N THR A 67 -14.38 9.50 -15.21
CA THR A 67 -14.39 8.05 -15.46
C THR A 67 -12.98 7.46 -15.40
N GLY A 68 -12.83 6.32 -14.72
CA GLY A 68 -11.56 5.61 -14.53
C GLY A 68 -10.59 6.27 -13.55
N THR A 69 -10.90 7.46 -13.03
CA THR A 69 -10.06 8.18 -12.07
C THR A 69 -10.57 7.94 -10.65
N PRO A 70 -9.74 7.45 -9.72
CA PRO A 70 -10.20 7.12 -8.38
C PRO A 70 -10.48 8.35 -7.53
N ALA A 71 -11.44 8.22 -6.60
CA ALA A 71 -11.56 9.12 -5.47
C ALA A 71 -10.34 8.95 -4.55
N LEU A 72 -9.78 10.08 -4.10
CA LEU A 72 -8.69 10.15 -3.14
C LEU A 72 -9.17 10.53 -1.73
N ALA A 73 -10.37 11.08 -1.62
CA ALA A 73 -11.00 11.48 -0.37
C ALA A 73 -11.13 10.29 0.60
N GLY A 74 -10.68 10.47 1.83
CA GLY A 74 -10.67 9.43 2.85
C GLY A 74 -9.63 8.33 2.64
N GLN A 75 -8.69 8.50 1.71
CA GLN A 75 -7.67 7.50 1.45
C GLN A 75 -6.50 7.64 2.44
N HIS A 76 -5.88 6.52 2.80
CA HIS A 76 -4.78 6.49 3.75
C HIS A 76 -3.48 7.02 3.14
N SER A 77 -2.76 7.87 3.89
CA SER A 77 -1.50 8.48 3.46
C SER A 77 -0.47 7.42 3.03
N PHE A 78 -0.35 6.33 3.79
CA PHE A 78 0.62 5.27 3.47
C PHE A 78 0.26 4.52 2.17
N TYR A 79 -1.02 4.32 1.90
CA TYR A 79 -1.45 3.79 0.61
C TYR A 79 -1.19 4.79 -0.51
N ALA A 80 -1.50 6.08 -0.30
CA ALA A 80 -1.31 7.12 -1.30
C ALA A 80 0.16 7.28 -1.69
N ILE A 81 1.10 7.36 -0.73
CA ILE A 81 2.53 7.47 -1.03
C ILE A 81 3.03 6.24 -1.81
N THR A 82 2.58 5.05 -1.43
CA THR A 82 2.93 3.82 -2.13
C THR A 82 2.47 3.86 -3.59
N GLN A 83 1.24 4.33 -3.86
CA GLN A 83 0.73 4.41 -5.23
C GLN A 83 1.48 5.46 -6.06
N LEU A 84 1.75 6.64 -5.51
CA LEU A 84 2.55 7.68 -6.17
C LEU A 84 3.95 7.15 -6.51
N PHE A 85 4.60 6.47 -5.58
CA PHE A 85 5.89 5.82 -5.80
C PHE A 85 5.82 4.79 -6.93
N LEU A 86 4.84 3.89 -6.93
CA LEU A 86 4.69 2.86 -7.96
C LEU A 86 4.48 3.46 -9.36
N PHE A 87 3.75 4.57 -9.47
CA PHE A 87 3.60 5.29 -10.73
C PHE A 87 4.92 5.94 -11.16
N ARG A 88 5.62 6.61 -10.24
CA ARG A 88 6.91 7.26 -10.52
C ARG A 88 7.95 6.28 -11.04
N GLU A 89 8.04 5.12 -10.41
CA GLU A 89 8.99 4.06 -10.78
C GLU A 89 8.51 3.17 -11.95
N GLY A 90 7.37 3.51 -12.56
CA GLY A 90 6.80 2.74 -13.69
C GLY A 90 6.35 1.33 -13.31
N ARG A 91 6.21 1.03 -12.02
CA ARG A 91 5.76 -0.28 -11.51
C ARG A 91 4.24 -0.42 -11.46
N ARG A 92 3.53 0.65 -11.67
CA ARG A 92 2.09 0.69 -11.88
C ARG A 92 1.81 1.48 -13.14
N SER A 93 1.14 0.85 -14.11
CA SER A 93 0.87 1.46 -15.41
C SER A 93 -0.39 2.33 -15.38
N ASN A 94 -0.24 3.59 -15.70
CA ASN A 94 -1.28 4.55 -16.12
C ASN A 94 -0.53 5.77 -16.66
N GLU A 95 -0.72 6.08 -17.93
CA GLU A 95 0.05 7.10 -18.63
C GLU A 95 -0.01 8.46 -17.92
N ALA A 96 -1.22 8.96 -17.65
CA ALA A 96 -1.42 10.26 -17.01
C ALA A 96 -0.77 10.32 -15.60
N MET A 97 -1.03 9.30 -14.77
CA MET A 97 -0.45 9.26 -13.43
C MET A 97 1.06 9.06 -13.44
N THR A 98 1.59 8.31 -14.38
CA THR A 98 3.05 8.14 -14.54
C THR A 98 3.69 9.46 -14.95
N ALA A 99 3.09 10.21 -15.90
CA ALA A 99 3.58 11.53 -16.31
C ALA A 99 3.62 12.50 -15.10
N VAL A 100 2.54 12.57 -14.32
CA VAL A 100 2.49 13.41 -13.12
C VAL A 100 3.53 12.94 -12.08
N ALA A 101 3.54 11.64 -11.75
CA ALA A 101 4.37 11.11 -10.66
C ALA A 101 5.87 11.24 -10.95
N LYS A 102 6.31 11.14 -12.20
CA LYS A 102 7.72 11.33 -12.60
C LYS A 102 8.25 12.75 -12.30
N THR A 103 7.38 13.74 -12.17
CA THR A 103 7.79 15.11 -11.79
C THR A 103 7.99 15.29 -10.29
N LEU A 104 7.55 14.32 -9.46
CA LEU A 104 7.52 14.41 -8.01
C LEU A 104 8.84 13.94 -7.40
N LYS A 105 9.36 14.74 -6.44
CA LYS A 105 10.48 14.36 -5.58
C LYS A 105 9.96 13.56 -4.37
N ASP A 106 10.88 13.01 -3.58
CA ASP A 106 10.50 12.24 -2.38
C ASP A 106 9.72 13.08 -1.36
N ASP A 107 10.06 14.36 -1.21
CA ASP A 107 9.32 15.27 -0.34
C ASP A 107 7.90 15.52 -0.87
N ASP A 108 7.73 15.56 -2.20
CA ASP A 108 6.42 15.71 -2.81
C ASP A 108 5.56 14.46 -2.59
N LEU A 109 6.13 13.26 -2.71
CA LEU A 109 5.41 12.03 -2.40
C LEU A 109 4.90 12.03 -0.95
N ARG A 110 5.75 12.44 0.00
CA ARG A 110 5.38 12.57 1.42
C ARG A 110 4.31 13.64 1.63
N GLY A 111 4.50 14.82 1.09
CA GLY A 111 3.60 15.95 1.28
C GLY A 111 2.22 15.73 0.67
N PHE A 112 2.15 15.28 -0.58
CA PHE A 112 0.86 14.94 -1.21
C PHE A 112 0.15 13.81 -0.50
N SER A 113 0.86 12.75 -0.11
CA SER A 113 0.22 11.63 0.61
C SER A 113 -0.30 12.06 1.99
N THR A 114 0.43 12.90 2.70
CA THR A 114 -0.03 13.48 3.97
C THR A 114 -1.29 14.32 3.74
N PHE A 115 -1.28 15.20 2.75
CA PHE A 115 -2.45 16.01 2.41
C PHE A 115 -3.65 15.15 2.02
N ILE A 116 -3.49 14.14 1.16
CA ILE A 116 -4.56 13.19 0.78
C ILE A 116 -5.16 12.53 2.04
N GLY A 117 -4.30 12.16 3.00
CA GLY A 117 -4.74 11.57 4.26
C GLY A 117 -5.55 12.50 5.15
N THR A 118 -5.54 13.80 4.90
CA THR A 118 -6.38 14.78 5.62
C THR A 118 -7.74 15.01 4.96
N LEU A 119 -7.91 14.59 3.70
CA LEU A 119 -9.19 14.75 2.99
C LEU A 119 -10.25 13.82 3.61
N PRO A 120 -11.36 14.37 4.12
CA PRO A 120 -12.41 13.54 4.68
C PRO A 120 -13.05 12.66 3.60
N PRO A 121 -13.54 11.47 3.95
CA PRO A 121 -14.34 10.67 3.02
C PRO A 121 -15.52 11.49 2.51
N VAL A 122 -15.73 11.47 1.20
CA VAL A 122 -16.91 12.10 0.56
C VAL A 122 -17.77 11.01 -0.07
N PRO A 123 -19.09 11.19 -0.13
CA PRO A 123 -19.95 10.25 -0.84
C PRO A 123 -19.51 10.12 -2.30
N PRO A 124 -19.62 8.91 -2.89
CA PRO A 124 -19.37 8.75 -4.32
C PRO A 124 -20.35 9.60 -5.13
N PRO A 125 -20.07 9.87 -6.42
CA PRO A 125 -21.07 10.42 -7.31
C PRO A 125 -22.32 9.57 -7.25
N ALA A 126 -23.49 10.24 -7.29
CA ALA A 126 -24.76 9.52 -7.31
C ALA A 126 -24.77 8.52 -8.48
N PRO A 127 -25.13 7.25 -8.25
CA PRO A 127 -25.15 6.27 -9.33
C PRO A 127 -26.20 6.66 -10.36
N ALA A 128 -25.87 6.45 -11.65
CA ALA A 128 -26.79 6.73 -12.76
C ALA A 128 -28.10 5.91 -12.71
N THR A 129 -28.07 4.78 -11.99
CA THR A 129 -29.22 3.88 -11.83
C THR A 129 -29.50 3.64 -10.34
N PRO A 130 -30.77 3.41 -9.95
CA PRO A 130 -31.10 3.01 -8.59
C PRO A 130 -30.29 1.81 -8.11
N THR A 131 -30.11 1.72 -6.80
CA THR A 131 -29.37 0.60 -6.20
C THR A 131 -30.18 -0.69 -6.34
N ASP A 132 -29.56 -1.70 -6.94
CA ASP A 132 -30.08 -3.05 -7.01
C ASP A 132 -29.76 -3.82 -5.70
N ASN A 133 -30.76 -4.03 -4.88
CA ASN A 133 -30.60 -4.68 -3.59
C ASN A 133 -30.16 -6.16 -3.70
N ALA A 134 -30.60 -6.88 -4.74
CA ALA A 134 -30.18 -8.26 -4.95
C ALA A 134 -28.68 -8.31 -5.28
N ARG A 135 -28.21 -7.40 -6.13
CA ARG A 135 -26.78 -7.28 -6.46
C ARG A 135 -25.95 -6.83 -5.25
N MET A 136 -26.48 -5.96 -4.39
CA MET A 136 -25.82 -5.59 -3.11
C MET A 136 -25.69 -6.79 -2.18
N THR A 137 -26.77 -7.55 -2.00
CA THR A 137 -26.77 -8.77 -1.16
C THR A 137 -25.78 -9.80 -1.68
N LYS A 138 -25.77 -10.05 -3.01
CA LYS A 138 -24.78 -10.95 -3.64
C LYS A 138 -23.36 -10.44 -3.41
N GLY A 139 -23.11 -9.14 -3.58
CA GLY A 139 -21.79 -8.53 -3.38
C GLY A 139 -21.29 -8.66 -1.94
N GLN A 140 -22.17 -8.47 -0.97
CA GLN A 140 -21.86 -8.70 0.44
C GLN A 140 -21.47 -10.14 0.72
N ALA A 141 -22.23 -11.10 0.20
CA ALA A 141 -21.94 -12.53 0.35
C ALA A 141 -20.59 -12.89 -0.28
N LEU A 142 -20.30 -12.41 -1.48
CA LEU A 142 -19.01 -12.60 -2.16
C LEU A 142 -17.84 -11.97 -1.37
N ALA A 143 -18.03 -10.77 -0.80
CA ALA A 143 -17.00 -10.11 0.01
C ALA A 143 -16.67 -10.91 1.28
N GLN A 144 -17.65 -11.57 1.88
CA GLN A 144 -17.45 -12.50 3.00
C GLN A 144 -16.78 -13.79 2.56
N GLN A 145 -17.31 -14.44 1.52
CA GLN A 145 -16.82 -15.70 0.96
C GLN A 145 -15.32 -15.61 0.59
N HIS A 146 -14.92 -14.53 -0.07
CA HIS A 146 -13.54 -14.31 -0.51
C HIS A 146 -12.69 -13.53 0.50
N LYS A 147 -13.16 -13.38 1.75
CA LYS A 147 -12.45 -12.77 2.89
C LYS A 147 -11.95 -11.35 2.63
N CYS A 148 -12.61 -10.59 1.76
CA CYS A 148 -12.22 -9.21 1.45
C CYS A 148 -12.21 -8.33 2.71
N LEU A 149 -13.21 -8.56 3.61
CA LEU A 149 -13.37 -7.83 4.85
C LEU A 149 -12.24 -8.06 5.86
N PHE A 150 -11.46 -9.13 5.71
CA PHE A 150 -10.33 -9.40 6.60
C PHE A 150 -9.25 -8.31 6.51
N CYS A 151 -8.96 -7.84 5.31
CA CYS A 151 -7.98 -6.78 5.08
C CYS A 151 -8.64 -5.40 4.98
N HIS A 152 -9.77 -5.29 4.23
CA HIS A 152 -10.41 -4.02 3.98
C HIS A 152 -11.31 -3.53 5.13
N GLY A 153 -11.51 -4.33 6.18
CA GLY A 153 -12.40 -4.02 7.30
C GLY A 153 -13.88 -4.26 6.99
N ALA A 154 -14.69 -4.41 8.03
CA ALA A 154 -16.14 -4.60 7.89
C ALA A 154 -16.85 -3.39 7.27
N ASP A 155 -16.25 -2.21 7.43
CA ASP A 155 -16.69 -0.94 6.88
C ASP A 155 -16.03 -0.57 5.54
N LEU A 156 -15.21 -1.46 4.99
CA LEU A 156 -14.43 -1.27 3.76
C LEU A 156 -13.55 0.00 3.79
N ALA A 157 -13.25 0.50 4.99
CA ALA A 157 -12.40 1.69 5.16
C ALA A 157 -10.90 1.37 5.00
N GLY A 158 -10.51 0.10 5.12
CA GLY A 158 -9.11 -0.30 5.05
C GLY A 158 -8.28 0.15 6.25
N GLY A 159 -6.99 0.40 6.03
CA GLY A 159 -6.08 0.93 7.05
C GLY A 159 -4.64 0.90 6.60
N LYS A 160 -3.86 1.89 6.94
CA LYS A 160 -2.43 2.02 6.56
C LYS A 160 -2.23 1.79 5.05
N GLN A 161 -1.68 0.66 4.65
CA GLN A 161 -1.41 0.28 3.26
C GLN A 161 -2.59 -0.39 2.55
N VAL A 162 -3.62 -0.80 3.28
CA VAL A 162 -4.84 -1.36 2.70
C VAL A 162 -5.79 -0.22 2.36
N PRO A 163 -6.17 -0.04 1.10
CA PRO A 163 -6.95 1.13 0.72
C PRO A 163 -8.38 1.06 1.24
N ARG A 164 -8.94 2.25 1.52
CA ARG A 164 -10.37 2.45 1.59
C ARG A 164 -10.97 2.14 0.21
N ILE A 165 -11.97 1.27 0.18
CA ILE A 165 -12.72 0.93 -1.04
C ILE A 165 -14.21 1.24 -0.92
N ALA A 166 -14.71 1.53 0.31
CA ALA A 166 -16.07 2.00 0.52
C ALA A 166 -16.32 3.30 -0.23
N GLY A 167 -17.33 3.31 -1.08
CA GLY A 167 -17.71 4.48 -1.86
C GLY A 167 -16.69 4.88 -2.93
N GLN A 168 -15.77 4.00 -3.30
CA GLN A 168 -14.89 4.21 -4.45
C GLN A 168 -15.69 4.06 -5.75
N ARG A 169 -15.28 4.72 -6.82
CA ARG A 169 -15.94 4.64 -8.13
C ARG A 169 -16.03 3.21 -8.64
N GLU A 170 -17.19 2.80 -9.13
CA GLU A 170 -17.44 1.44 -9.63
C GLU A 170 -16.53 1.09 -10.80
N ASP A 171 -16.44 1.98 -11.81
CA ASP A 171 -15.62 1.80 -13.00
C ASP A 171 -14.12 1.62 -12.65
N TYR A 172 -13.63 2.40 -11.69
CA TYR A 172 -12.25 2.26 -11.21
C TYR A 172 -12.04 0.96 -10.43
N LEU A 173 -13.00 0.53 -9.61
CA LEU A 173 -12.93 -0.76 -8.90
C LEU A 173 -12.93 -1.93 -9.87
N GLN A 174 -13.82 -1.93 -10.89
CA GLN A 174 -13.86 -2.96 -11.93
C GLN A 174 -12.50 -3.07 -12.66
N MET A 175 -11.98 -1.94 -13.15
CA MET A 175 -10.68 -1.89 -13.80
C MET A 175 -9.57 -2.43 -12.88
N SER A 176 -9.61 -2.06 -11.60
CA SER A 176 -8.59 -2.46 -10.63
C SER A 176 -8.63 -3.95 -10.31
N LEU A 177 -9.81 -4.51 -10.04
CA LEU A 177 -9.98 -5.93 -9.73
C LEU A 177 -9.61 -6.81 -10.91
N ARG A 178 -10.06 -6.43 -12.11
CA ARG A 178 -9.66 -7.11 -13.36
C ARG A 178 -8.17 -7.03 -13.60
N GLY A 179 -7.57 -5.86 -13.38
CA GLY A 179 -6.13 -5.64 -13.53
C GLY A 179 -5.30 -6.51 -12.56
N PHE A 180 -5.73 -6.68 -11.31
CA PHE A 180 -5.09 -7.63 -10.39
C PHE A 180 -5.21 -9.07 -10.86
N LYS A 181 -6.41 -9.48 -11.34
CA LYS A 181 -6.64 -10.84 -11.85
C LYS A 181 -5.80 -11.17 -13.09
N THR A 182 -5.65 -10.21 -14.00
CA THR A 182 -4.89 -10.40 -15.25
C THR A 182 -3.41 -10.08 -15.14
N GLY A 183 -2.94 -9.56 -13.98
CA GLY A 183 -1.56 -9.14 -13.78
C GLY A 183 -1.20 -7.80 -14.43
N THR A 184 -2.15 -7.11 -15.09
CA THR A 184 -1.90 -5.78 -15.71
C THR A 184 -1.81 -4.66 -14.69
N ARG A 185 -2.28 -4.89 -13.47
CA ARG A 185 -2.09 -4.02 -12.31
C ARG A 185 -1.34 -4.78 -11.22
N PRO A 186 -0.01 -4.78 -11.21
CA PRO A 186 0.73 -5.35 -10.10
C PRO A 186 0.46 -4.56 -8.82
N GLY A 187 0.24 -5.28 -7.71
CA GLY A 187 0.16 -4.67 -6.39
C GLY A 187 1.54 -4.36 -5.83
N TYR A 188 1.58 -3.64 -4.70
CA TYR A 188 2.80 -3.53 -3.89
C TYR A 188 3.21 -4.91 -3.33
N THR A 189 2.21 -5.75 -3.03
CA THR A 189 2.35 -7.16 -2.66
C THR A 189 1.47 -8.01 -3.56
N MET A 190 1.66 -9.33 -3.54
CA MET A 190 0.83 -10.27 -4.31
C MET A 190 -0.59 -10.45 -3.72
N ALA A 191 -0.86 -9.92 -2.53
CA ALA A 191 -2.09 -10.20 -1.78
C ALA A 191 -3.38 -10.01 -2.58
N MET A 192 -3.52 -8.89 -3.32
CA MET A 192 -4.73 -8.68 -4.14
C MET A 192 -4.77 -9.59 -5.38
N THR A 193 -3.63 -9.84 -6.01
CA THR A 193 -3.55 -10.77 -7.15
C THR A 193 -3.99 -12.18 -6.74
N GLU A 194 -3.50 -12.65 -5.59
CA GLU A 194 -3.87 -13.96 -5.03
C GLU A 194 -5.35 -13.99 -4.63
N ALA A 195 -5.83 -12.95 -3.93
CA ALA A 195 -7.21 -12.87 -3.46
C ALA A 195 -8.24 -12.95 -4.60
N VAL A 196 -7.95 -12.36 -5.77
CA VAL A 196 -8.90 -12.33 -6.89
C VAL A 196 -8.65 -13.41 -7.94
N SER A 197 -7.57 -14.19 -7.82
CA SER A 197 -7.12 -15.14 -8.85
C SER A 197 -8.20 -16.14 -9.30
N GLN A 198 -8.97 -16.67 -8.37
CA GLN A 198 -10.00 -17.68 -8.60
C GLN A 198 -11.41 -17.10 -8.73
N ILE A 199 -11.61 -15.80 -8.58
CA ILE A 199 -12.93 -15.18 -8.66
C ILE A 199 -13.30 -14.94 -10.12
N PRO A 200 -14.47 -15.41 -10.61
CA PRO A 200 -14.97 -15.08 -11.94
C PRO A 200 -15.07 -13.56 -12.17
N ILE A 201 -14.90 -13.12 -13.42
CA ILE A 201 -14.91 -11.68 -13.74
C ILE A 201 -16.28 -11.06 -13.42
N GLU A 202 -17.36 -11.78 -13.68
CA GLU A 202 -18.72 -11.36 -13.35
C GLU A 202 -18.93 -11.14 -11.84
N ASP A 203 -18.29 -11.94 -11.00
CA ASP A 203 -18.34 -11.77 -9.53
C ASP A 203 -17.42 -10.62 -9.06
N LEU A 204 -16.29 -10.37 -9.76
CA LEU A 204 -15.49 -9.15 -9.54
C LEU A 204 -16.29 -7.90 -9.83
N ASP A 205 -17.14 -7.90 -10.88
CA ASP A 205 -18.01 -6.76 -11.19
C ASP A 205 -19.11 -6.56 -10.14
N VAL A 206 -19.60 -7.63 -9.54
CA VAL A 206 -20.54 -7.55 -8.41
C VAL A 206 -19.86 -7.03 -7.15
N LEU A 207 -18.61 -7.45 -6.88
CA LEU A 207 -17.81 -6.90 -5.77
C LEU A 207 -17.50 -5.42 -5.96
N ALA A 208 -17.16 -4.98 -7.18
CA ALA A 208 -16.98 -3.57 -7.50
C ALA A 208 -18.25 -2.75 -7.28
N TYR A 209 -19.39 -3.28 -7.74
CA TYR A 209 -20.71 -2.68 -7.52
C TYR A 209 -21.02 -2.52 -6.02
N TYR A 210 -20.82 -3.59 -5.24
CA TYR A 210 -21.05 -3.57 -3.80
C TYR A 210 -20.19 -2.53 -3.10
N ALA A 211 -18.88 -2.56 -3.31
CA ALA A 211 -17.95 -1.64 -2.64
C ALA A 211 -18.19 -0.17 -3.03
N SER A 212 -18.58 0.09 -4.28
CA SER A 212 -18.85 1.45 -4.76
C SER A 212 -20.09 2.08 -4.11
N ARG A 213 -21.09 1.27 -3.77
CA ARG A 213 -22.35 1.72 -3.15
C ARG A 213 -22.37 1.49 -1.64
N PHE A 214 -21.32 0.90 -1.09
CA PHE A 214 -21.26 0.65 0.34
C PHE A 214 -21.12 1.96 1.10
N THR A 215 -22.10 2.25 1.95
CA THR A 215 -22.05 3.35 2.90
C THR A 215 -21.77 2.77 4.28
N PRO A 216 -20.61 3.09 4.90
CA PRO A 216 -20.35 2.66 6.27
C PRO A 216 -21.47 3.13 7.18
N PRO A 217 -21.86 2.33 8.19
CA PRO A 217 -22.78 2.83 9.22
C PRO A 217 -22.22 4.13 9.80
N ALA A 218 -23.10 5.10 10.05
CA ALA A 218 -22.72 6.34 10.71
C ALA A 218 -21.99 5.96 12.01
N GLY A 219 -20.77 6.48 12.20
CA GLY A 219 -19.85 6.04 13.22
C GLY A 219 -20.46 5.98 14.61
N LYS A 220 -20.09 4.91 15.33
CA LYS A 220 -20.27 4.85 16.78
C LYS A 220 -19.22 5.72 17.46
#